data_dd08cf3581d6abff3076dc7840117f8c
#
_entry.id   dd08cf3581d6abff3076dc7840117f8c
#
_cell.length_a   1.000
_cell.length_b   1.000
_cell.length_c   1.000
_cell.angle_alpha   90.00
_cell.angle_beta   90.00
_cell.angle_gamma   90.00
#
_symmetry.space_group_name_H-M   'P 1'
#
loop_
_entity.id
_entity.type
_entity.pdbx_description
1 polymer ?
#
loop_
_entity_poly.entity_id
_entity_poly.type
_entity_poly.pdbx_seq_one_letter_code
_entity_poly.pdbx_strand_id
1 'polypeptide(L)'
;MLINTPRDLGAAIRERRKALGWDQVELAARVGASRRWLIQVENGSSGASLGLLLRTLNALGMKVSISSASAPEPSTERPLAATDLDAVIARARRGASPK
;
A
#
# COMPACT_ATOMS: atom_id res chain seq x y z
N MET A 1 -3.50 4.16 -12.32
CA MET A 1 -4.66 4.64 -11.58
C MET A 1 -4.21 5.39 -10.34
N LEU A 2 -4.75 6.56 -10.14
CA LEU A 2 -4.44 7.33 -8.94
C LEU A 2 -5.47 7.05 -7.86
N ILE A 3 -5.01 6.83 -6.66
CA ILE A 3 -5.87 6.52 -5.53
C ILE A 3 -5.92 7.75 -4.63
N ASN A 4 -7.06 8.40 -4.59
CA ASN A 4 -7.24 9.60 -3.78
C ASN A 4 -8.28 9.44 -2.69
N THR A 5 -9.11 8.42 -2.77
CA THR A 5 -10.20 8.23 -1.82
C THR A 5 -10.31 6.76 -1.46
N PRO A 6 -10.99 6.46 -0.34
CA PRO A 6 -11.25 5.05 -0.02
C PRO A 6 -12.03 4.34 -1.12
N ARG A 7 -12.88 5.05 -1.82
CA ARG A 7 -13.62 4.45 -2.92
C ARG A 7 -12.69 4.06 -4.06
N ASP A 8 -11.71 4.91 -4.37
CA ASP A 8 -10.73 4.57 -5.40
C ASP A 8 -9.96 3.31 -5.02
N LEU A 9 -9.54 3.23 -3.77
CA LEU A 9 -8.81 2.06 -3.31
C LEU A 9 -9.67 0.82 -3.35
N GLY A 10 -10.92 0.94 -2.90
CA GLY A 10 -11.84 -0.19 -2.95
C GLY A 10 -12.06 -0.70 -4.36
N ALA A 11 -12.20 0.23 -5.30
CA ALA A 11 -12.39 -0.14 -6.70
C ALA A 11 -11.16 -0.86 -7.25
N ALA A 12 -9.96 -0.39 -6.89
CA ALA A 12 -8.74 -1.02 -7.34
C ALA A 12 -8.61 -2.45 -6.79
N ILE A 13 -8.96 -2.64 -5.53
CA ILE A 13 -8.93 -3.95 -4.91
C ILE A 13 -9.90 -4.88 -5.62
N ARG A 14 -11.10 -4.40 -5.89
CA ARG A 14 -12.11 -5.20 -6.56
C ARG A 14 -11.67 -5.59 -7.97
N GLU A 15 -11.13 -4.64 -8.70
CA GLU A 15 -10.67 -4.91 -10.07
C GLU A 15 -9.59 -5.98 -10.08
N ARG A 16 -8.61 -5.84 -9.19
CA ARG A 16 -7.52 -6.78 -9.15
C ARG A 16 -7.99 -8.15 -8.70
N ARG A 17 -8.89 -8.19 -7.72
CA ARG A 17 -9.46 -9.44 -7.26
C ARG A 17 -10.13 -10.18 -8.41
N LYS A 18 -10.93 -9.46 -9.19
CA LYS A 18 -11.64 -10.06 -10.30
C LYS A 18 -10.66 -10.52 -11.38
N ALA A 19 -9.61 -9.76 -11.61
CA ALA A 19 -8.61 -10.13 -12.60
C ALA A 19 -7.91 -11.43 -12.22
N LEU A 20 -7.78 -11.71 -10.94
CA LEU A 20 -7.19 -12.94 -10.45
C LEU A 20 -8.19 -14.09 -10.39
N GLY A 21 -9.45 -13.83 -10.67
CA GLY A 21 -10.47 -14.86 -10.64
C GLY A 21 -10.93 -15.24 -9.24
N TRP A 22 -10.71 -14.39 -8.26
CA TRP A 22 -11.09 -14.68 -6.88
C TRP A 22 -12.42 -14.01 -6.55
N ASP A 23 -13.26 -14.74 -5.79
CA ASP A 23 -14.44 -14.07 -5.26
C ASP A 23 -14.10 -13.45 -3.90
N GLN A 24 -15.08 -12.79 -3.31
CA GLN A 24 -14.84 -12.07 -2.05
C GLN A 24 -14.49 -13.03 -0.92
N VAL A 25 -15.10 -14.20 -0.90
CA VAL A 25 -14.80 -15.18 0.14
C VAL A 25 -13.35 -15.63 0.02
N GLU A 26 -12.89 -15.87 -1.19
CA GLU A 26 -11.52 -16.32 -1.41
C GLU A 26 -10.52 -15.29 -0.94
N LEU A 27 -10.71 -14.02 -1.33
CA LEU A 27 -9.77 -12.99 -0.94
C LEU A 27 -9.80 -12.76 0.57
N ALA A 28 -10.99 -12.73 1.16
CA ALA A 28 -11.11 -12.53 2.60
C ALA A 28 -10.37 -13.63 3.35
N ALA A 29 -10.51 -14.86 2.91
CA ALA A 29 -9.82 -15.98 3.55
C ALA A 29 -8.30 -15.83 3.42
N ARG A 30 -7.83 -15.39 2.28
CA ARG A 30 -6.40 -15.26 2.06
C ARG A 30 -5.75 -14.20 2.95
N VAL A 31 -6.50 -13.17 3.29
CA VAL A 31 -5.94 -12.11 4.13
C VAL A 31 -6.32 -12.23 5.59
N GLY A 32 -7.12 -13.23 5.93
CA GLY A 32 -7.52 -13.41 7.32
C GLY A 32 -8.56 -12.40 7.77
N ALA A 33 -9.43 -11.98 6.87
CA ALA A 33 -10.48 -11.01 7.17
C ALA A 33 -11.84 -11.63 6.90
N SER A 34 -12.89 -10.95 7.34
CA SER A 34 -14.23 -11.41 7.05
C SER A 34 -14.66 -10.91 5.66
N ARG A 35 -15.57 -11.65 5.06
CA ARG A 35 -16.14 -11.23 3.79
C ARG A 35 -16.82 -9.86 3.94
N ARG A 36 -17.49 -9.66 5.08
CA ARG A 36 -18.17 -8.39 5.34
C ARG A 36 -17.19 -7.22 5.34
N TRP A 37 -16.03 -7.41 5.96
CA TRP A 37 -14.99 -6.38 5.96
C TRP A 37 -14.57 -6.05 4.53
N LEU A 38 -14.36 -7.09 3.73
CA LEU A 38 -13.92 -6.89 2.36
C LEU A 38 -14.99 -6.17 1.53
N ILE A 39 -16.25 -6.52 1.73
CA ILE A 39 -17.33 -5.85 1.03
C ILE A 39 -17.32 -4.35 1.36
N GLN A 40 -17.13 -4.02 2.63
CA GLN A 40 -17.10 -2.64 3.03
C GLN A 40 -15.92 -1.90 2.41
N VAL A 41 -14.77 -2.53 2.35
CA VAL A 41 -13.59 -1.92 1.75
C VAL A 41 -13.81 -1.69 0.26
N GLU A 42 -14.34 -2.68 -0.44
CA GLU A 42 -14.56 -2.54 -1.88
C GLU A 42 -15.61 -1.48 -2.18
N ASN A 43 -16.48 -1.20 -1.24
CA ASN A 43 -17.48 -0.17 -1.39
C ASN A 43 -17.01 1.21 -0.94
N GLY A 44 -15.77 1.31 -0.50
CA GLY A 44 -15.21 2.60 -0.18
C GLY A 44 -15.32 3.02 1.27
N SER A 45 -15.48 2.08 2.18
CA SER A 45 -15.54 2.41 3.61
C SER A 45 -14.22 3.05 4.04
N SER A 46 -14.30 4.11 4.81
CA SER A 46 -13.12 4.83 5.26
C SER A 46 -12.61 4.36 6.61
N GLY A 47 -13.27 3.41 7.24
CA GLY A 47 -12.88 2.95 8.57
C GLY A 47 -12.06 1.69 8.60
N ALA A 48 -11.49 1.28 7.48
CA ALA A 48 -10.75 0.03 7.41
C ALA A 48 -9.40 0.13 8.09
N SER A 49 -8.99 -0.98 8.70
CA SER A 49 -7.66 -1.07 9.32
C SER A 49 -6.57 -0.94 8.27
N LEU A 50 -5.61 -0.08 8.51
CA LEU A 50 -4.50 0.10 7.58
C LEU A 50 -3.68 -1.17 7.44
N GLY A 51 -3.42 -1.84 8.55
CA GLY A 51 -2.65 -3.09 8.48
C GLY A 51 -3.33 -4.14 7.64
N LEU A 52 -4.63 -4.27 7.79
CA LEU A 52 -5.39 -5.25 7.03
C LEU A 52 -5.46 -4.86 5.56
N LEU A 53 -5.56 -3.56 5.29
CA LEU A 53 -5.53 -3.08 3.91
C LEU A 53 -4.22 -3.41 3.22
N LEU A 54 -3.10 -3.18 3.90
CA LEU A 54 -1.80 -3.48 3.31
C LEU A 54 -1.64 -4.98 3.07
N ARG A 55 -2.15 -5.79 3.99
CA ARG A 55 -2.11 -7.23 3.79
C ARG A 55 -2.93 -7.64 2.58
N THR A 56 -4.08 -7.00 2.40
CA THR A 56 -4.94 -7.28 1.25
C THR A 56 -4.23 -6.92 -0.05
N LEU A 57 -3.59 -5.76 -0.09
CA LEU A 57 -2.86 -5.35 -1.29
C LEU A 57 -1.72 -6.32 -1.60
N ASN A 58 -1.01 -6.75 -0.58
CA ASN A 58 0.06 -7.72 -0.78
C ASN A 58 -0.47 -9.05 -1.31
N ALA A 59 -1.60 -9.50 -0.79
CA ALA A 59 -2.19 -10.75 -1.27
C ALA A 59 -2.59 -10.67 -2.74
N LEU A 60 -2.97 -9.47 -3.18
CA LEU A 60 -3.35 -9.25 -4.57
C LEU A 60 -2.15 -9.00 -5.48
N GLY A 61 -0.95 -8.97 -4.92
CA GLY A 61 0.24 -8.68 -5.70
C GLY A 61 0.38 -7.22 -6.08
N MET A 62 -0.28 -6.34 -5.34
CA MET A 62 -0.23 -4.91 -5.62
C MET A 62 0.79 -4.27 -4.70
N LYS A 63 1.51 -3.30 -5.22
CA LYS A 63 2.49 -2.57 -4.45
C LYS A 63 2.06 -1.13 -4.27
N VAL A 64 2.32 -0.60 -3.09
CA VAL A 64 1.99 0.78 -2.77
C VAL A 64 3.28 1.58 -2.75
N SER A 65 3.28 2.69 -3.43
CA SER A 65 4.38 3.62 -3.35
C SER A 65 3.83 4.99 -3.03
N ILE A 66 4.58 5.75 -2.30
CA ILE A 66 4.16 7.08 -1.89
C ILE A 66 5.19 8.07 -2.39
N SER A 67 4.72 9.11 -3.04
CA SER A 67 5.58 10.17 -3.49
C SER A 67 4.96 11.50 -3.12
N SER A 68 5.80 12.48 -2.89
CA SER A 68 5.31 13.80 -2.55
C SER A 68 4.93 14.54 -3.83
N ALA A 69 3.72 15.05 -3.86
CA ALA A 69 3.25 15.77 -5.03
C ALA A 69 4.03 17.07 -5.24
N SER A 70 4.58 17.62 -4.18
CA SER A 70 5.32 18.86 -4.29
C SER A 70 6.80 18.64 -4.58
N ALA A 71 7.28 17.42 -4.54
CA ALA A 71 8.70 17.14 -4.78
C ALA A 71 8.97 17.20 -6.28
N PRO A 72 9.95 17.94 -6.68
CA PRO A 72 10.35 17.86 -8.07
C PRO A 72 11.10 16.59 -8.32
N GLU A 73 11.40 16.21 -8.16
CA GLU A 73 12.03 15.28 -8.25
C GLU A 73 12.82 14.69 -8.39
N PRO A 74 13.22 14.44 -8.55
CA PRO A 74 13.85 13.70 -8.66
C PRO A 74 14.50 13.02 -8.47
N SER A 75 14.70 13.09 -8.44
CA SER A 75 15.29 12.52 -8.34
C SER A 75 15.59 11.67 -8.13
N THR A 76 15.33 11.74 -8.17
CA THR A 76 15.53 11.01 -7.93
C THR A 76 15.79 10.16 -7.93
N GLU A 77 15.85 10.10 -8.05
CA GLU A 77 16.07 9.32 -7.94
C GLU A 77 16.61 8.65 -7.70
N ARG A 78 16.93 8.77 -7.64
CA ARG A 78 17.60 8.23 -7.32
C ARG A 78 17.78 7.37 -6.80
N PRO A 79 17.95 7.08 -6.87
CA PRO A 79 18.12 6.29 -6.26
C PRO A 79 18.41 5.94 -5.54
N LEU A 80 18.20 6.15 -5.44
CA LEU A 80 18.44 5.92 -4.77
C LEU A 80 18.34 5.25 -4.30
N ALA A 81 18.83 5.28 -4.86
CA ALA A 81 17.75 4.70 -4.23
C ALA A 81 18.11 3.79 -3.08
N ALA A 82 18.49 2.56 -3.37
CA ALA A 82 18.83 1.64 -2.30
C ALA A 82 20.01 2.14 -1.49
N THR A 83 20.97 2.62 -2.19
CA THR A 83 22.14 3.18 -1.54
C THR A 83 21.78 4.38 -0.70
N ASP A 84 20.88 5.17 -1.22
CA ASP A 84 20.45 6.35 -0.49
C ASP A 84 19.73 5.96 0.80
N LEU A 85 18.98 4.89 0.74
CA LEU A 85 18.28 4.43 1.93
C LEU A 85 19.28 4.00 3.00
N ASP A 86 20.30 3.30 2.61
CA ASP A 86 21.32 2.89 3.58
C ASP A 86 22.01 4.10 4.17
N ALA A 87 22.30 5.09 3.37
CA ALA A 87 22.94 6.30 3.87
C ALA A 87 22.04 7.03 4.86
N VAL A 88 20.76 7.10 4.56
CA VAL A 88 19.82 7.76 5.45
C VAL A 88 19.73 7.02 6.77
N ILE A 89 19.65 5.72 6.72
CA ILE A 89 19.57 4.92 7.93
C ILE A 89 20.83 5.08 8.76
N ALA A 90 21.98 5.05 8.13
CA ALA A 90 23.23 5.19 8.84
C ALA A 90 23.33 6.56 9.48
N ARG A 91 22.93 7.59 8.78
CA ARG A 91 22.97 8.94 9.32
C ARG A 91 22.03 9.09 10.48
N ALA A 92 20.83 8.55 10.38
CA ALA A 92 19.88 8.63 11.47
C ALA A 92 20.41 7.94 12.71
N ARG A 93 21.03 6.82 12.50
CA ARG A 93 21.58 6.04 13.61
C ARG A 93 22.71 6.78 14.29
N ARG A 94 23.60 7.37 13.50
CA ARG A 94 24.70 8.14 14.05
C ARG A 94 24.23 9.43 14.66
N GLY A 95 23.26 10.04 14.03
CA GLY A 95 22.75 11.28 14.53
C GLY A 95 21.99 11.10 15.81
N ALA A 96 21.38 10.00 15.90
CA ALA A 96 20.73 9.71 17.15
C ALA A 96 21.79 9.52 18.18
N SER A 97 22.84 9.20 17.65
CA SER A 97 23.97 9.05 18.39
C SER A 97 24.87 10.11 18.09
N PRO A 98 25.04 10.35 17.77
CA PRO A 98 25.69 10.79 16.92
C PRO A 98 26.49 10.60 16.58
N LYS A 99 26.44 10.03 16.71
CA LYS A 99 26.97 9.68 16.27
C LYS A 99 27.03 9.79 16.40
#